data_9760be65c9a08f1c13c9f5c95887f8ef
#
_entry.id   9760be65c9a08f1c13c9f5c95887f8ef
#
_cell.length_a   1.000
_cell.length_b   1.000
_cell.length_c   1.000
_cell.angle_alpha   90.00
_cell.angle_beta   90.00
_cell.angle_gamma   90.00
#
_symmetry.space_group_name_H-M   'P 1'
#
loop_
_entity.id
_entity.type
_entity.pdbx_description
1 polymer ?
#
loop_
_entity_poly.entity_id
_entity_poly.type
_entity_poly.pdbx_seq_one_letter_code
_entity_poly.pdbx_strand_id
1 'polypeptide(L)'
;GDVYKRQYLFFATGFYLRHKQVIQADHDAPIMRIAMDVAYPCLVFHSIMKYMVLSGNETLSSVSFSLQAIAAGALELLLGIAAAWLVAKMLRMRIGTGLRTFTLTAGVQNYAFFVIPIIQMLFTAGNDPTLGVLFVHNVGCELVVWSIGVIIIAGGPGNLNMGVFFRGPLLAVIVGLALAWSGLGTYVAQPPLMKAFEMIGNCATPLCLILFGCSMRDLCHNMKWEPKPIICGLLTRLGLAPALLLLMAYFLPVDDYIKRVIIIQAAIPSAVIPVILAKRFGGYPDLGTQILLTTTVASFLTLPCWLALGSTLVVPLY
;
A
#
# COMPACT_ATOMS: atom_id res chain seq x y z
N GLY A 1 9.38 4.27 -19.92
CA GLY A 1 10.68 4.64 -19.36
C GLY A 1 10.68 5.89 -18.49
N ASP A 2 9.88 6.94 -18.80
CA ASP A 2 9.96 8.24 -18.11
C ASP A 2 9.21 8.29 -16.78
N VAL A 3 8.40 7.37 -16.61
CA VAL A 3 7.46 7.22 -15.51
C VAL A 3 8.16 6.84 -14.20
N TYR A 4 9.05 5.84 -14.25
CA TYR A 4 9.86 5.46 -13.10
C TYR A 4 10.88 6.55 -12.72
N LYS A 5 11.35 7.34 -13.69
CA LYS A 5 12.33 8.41 -13.46
C LYS A 5 11.82 9.46 -12.46
N ARG A 6 10.52 9.81 -12.49
CA ARG A 6 9.93 10.79 -11.56
C ARG A 6 9.92 10.29 -10.11
N GLN A 7 9.62 9.01 -9.88
CA GLN A 7 9.66 8.44 -8.52
C GLN A 7 11.08 8.39 -7.97
N TYR A 8 12.03 7.97 -8.80
CA TYR A 8 13.45 7.99 -8.42
C TYR A 8 13.92 9.39 -8.05
N LEU A 9 13.43 10.42 -8.75
CA LEU A 9 13.78 11.79 -8.42
C LEU A 9 13.30 12.18 -7.02
N PHE A 10 12.06 11.86 -6.65
CA PHE A 10 11.56 12.13 -5.29
C PHE A 10 12.29 11.31 -4.23
N PHE A 11 12.59 10.04 -4.47
CA PHE A 11 13.41 9.22 -3.58
C PHE A 11 14.82 9.80 -3.43
N ALA A 12 15.49 10.10 -4.54
CA ALA A 12 16.82 10.67 -4.53
C ALA A 12 16.84 12.04 -3.84
N THR A 13 15.79 12.85 -4.05
CA THR A 13 15.62 14.14 -3.37
C THR A 13 15.51 13.93 -1.86
N GLY A 14 14.66 13.02 -1.39
CA GLY A 14 14.52 12.71 0.03
C GLY A 14 15.83 12.21 0.65
N PHE A 15 16.50 11.27 -0.02
CA PHE A 15 17.81 10.77 0.40
C PHE A 15 18.86 11.90 0.51
N TYR A 16 18.91 12.78 -0.50
CA TYR A 16 19.81 13.93 -0.53
C TYR A 16 19.49 14.95 0.58
N LEU A 17 18.23 15.30 0.76
CA LEU A 17 17.79 16.25 1.80
C LEU A 17 18.13 15.74 3.21
N ARG A 18 17.99 14.44 3.45
CA ARG A 18 18.42 13.81 4.71
C ARG A 18 19.95 13.81 4.82
N HIS A 19 20.67 13.49 3.76
CA HIS A 19 22.14 13.51 3.75
C HIS A 19 22.69 14.90 4.06
N LYS A 20 22.05 15.95 3.55
CA LYS A 20 22.40 17.36 3.81
C LYS A 20 21.81 17.92 5.10
N GLN A 21 21.11 17.09 5.90
CA GLN A 21 20.45 17.51 7.15
C GLN A 21 19.41 18.64 6.98
N VAL A 22 18.88 18.86 5.77
CA VAL A 22 17.77 19.79 5.50
C VAL A 22 16.49 19.25 6.13
N ILE A 23 16.21 17.96 5.95
CA ILE A 23 15.14 17.24 6.65
C ILE A 23 15.82 16.37 7.71
N GLN A 24 15.66 16.71 8.99
CA GLN A 24 16.16 15.95 10.13
C GLN A 24 15.14 14.88 10.54
N ALA A 25 15.54 13.92 11.38
CA ALA A 25 14.67 12.80 11.76
C ALA A 25 13.43 13.23 12.56
N ASP A 26 13.50 14.33 13.29
CA ASP A 26 12.38 14.93 14.02
C ASP A 26 11.34 15.60 13.11
N HIS A 27 11.72 15.99 11.88
CA HIS A 27 10.79 16.53 10.89
C HIS A 27 9.91 15.44 10.26
N ASP A 28 10.27 14.16 10.35
CA ASP A 28 9.52 13.07 9.71
C ASP A 28 8.08 12.97 10.21
N ALA A 29 7.89 13.04 11.53
CA ALA A 29 6.56 12.90 12.11
C ALA A 29 5.60 14.04 11.74
N PRO A 30 5.99 15.33 11.77
CA PRO A 30 5.16 16.43 11.28
C PRO A 30 4.82 16.32 9.80
N ILE A 31 5.80 16.04 8.93
CA ILE A 31 5.58 15.92 7.49
C ILE A 31 4.67 14.72 7.20
N MET A 32 4.90 13.57 7.87
CA MET A 32 4.06 12.38 7.73
C MET A 32 2.62 12.68 8.16
N ARG A 33 2.38 13.45 9.23
CA ARG A 33 1.04 13.84 9.65
C ARG A 33 0.34 14.68 8.59
N ILE A 34 1.01 15.67 8.01
CA ILE A 34 0.43 16.48 6.92
C ILE A 34 0.06 15.58 5.74
N ALA A 35 0.97 14.68 5.34
CA ALA A 35 0.72 13.77 4.24
C ALA A 35 -0.44 12.81 4.52
N MET A 36 -0.51 12.21 5.73
CA MET A 36 -1.46 11.14 6.06
C MET A 36 -2.80 11.65 6.58
N ASP A 37 -2.80 12.72 7.36
CA ASP A 37 -4.01 13.18 8.04
C ASP A 37 -4.75 14.28 7.24
N VAL A 38 -4.06 14.88 6.23
CA VAL A 38 -4.65 15.95 5.40
C VAL A 38 -4.61 15.56 3.92
N ALA A 39 -3.42 15.39 3.33
CA ALA A 39 -3.32 15.23 1.88
C ALA A 39 -3.88 13.89 1.40
N TYR A 40 -3.57 12.79 2.09
CA TYR A 40 -4.05 11.46 1.71
C TYR A 40 -5.58 11.31 1.79
N PRO A 41 -6.29 11.75 2.86
CA PRO A 41 -7.74 11.76 2.88
C PRO A 41 -8.38 12.58 1.74
N CYS A 42 -7.78 13.74 1.40
CA CYS A 42 -8.22 14.54 0.26
C CYS A 42 -8.07 13.79 -1.07
N LEU A 43 -6.93 13.10 -1.27
CA LEU A 43 -6.70 12.28 -2.46
C LEU A 43 -7.70 11.14 -2.57
N VAL A 44 -7.94 10.44 -1.46
CA VAL A 44 -8.90 9.32 -1.38
C VAL A 44 -10.30 9.80 -1.72
N PHE A 45 -10.77 10.84 -1.04
CA PHE A 45 -12.10 11.40 -1.26
C PHE A 45 -12.29 11.89 -2.70
N HIS A 46 -11.34 12.67 -3.21
CA HIS A 46 -11.36 13.15 -4.61
C HIS A 46 -11.46 11.98 -5.60
N SER A 47 -10.65 10.93 -5.41
CA SER A 47 -10.63 9.80 -6.32
C SER A 47 -11.94 9.00 -6.30
N ILE A 48 -12.52 8.75 -5.11
CA ILE A 48 -13.81 8.07 -5.00
C ILE A 48 -14.92 8.90 -5.66
N MET A 49 -14.99 10.20 -5.37
CA MET A 49 -16.00 11.08 -5.99
C MET A 49 -15.85 11.13 -7.51
N LYS A 50 -14.63 11.29 -8.01
CA LYS A 50 -14.35 11.36 -9.44
C LYS A 50 -14.73 10.06 -10.16
N TYR A 51 -14.33 8.91 -9.63
CA TYR A 51 -14.44 7.65 -10.35
C TYR A 51 -15.70 6.84 -10.04
N MET A 52 -16.31 7.02 -8.87
CA MET A 52 -17.52 6.30 -8.51
C MET A 52 -18.81 7.14 -8.65
N VAL A 53 -18.70 8.48 -8.57
CA VAL A 53 -19.86 9.37 -8.65
C VAL A 53 -19.92 10.08 -10.00
N LEU A 54 -18.84 10.78 -10.38
CA LEU A 54 -18.84 11.63 -11.58
C LEU A 54 -18.61 10.86 -12.89
N SER A 55 -18.08 9.62 -12.83
CA SER A 55 -17.88 8.80 -14.02
C SER A 55 -19.18 8.33 -14.67
N GLY A 56 -20.30 8.35 -13.95
CA GLY A 56 -21.58 7.82 -14.42
C GLY A 56 -21.59 6.29 -14.63
N ASN A 57 -20.58 5.57 -14.16
CA ASN A 57 -20.50 4.12 -14.28
C ASN A 57 -21.25 3.45 -13.14
N GLU A 58 -22.44 2.91 -13.41
CA GLU A 58 -23.31 2.26 -12.43
C GLU A 58 -22.65 1.04 -11.77
N THR A 59 -21.83 0.29 -12.49
CA THR A 59 -21.12 -0.87 -11.96
C THR A 59 -20.17 -0.45 -10.83
N LEU A 60 -19.35 0.58 -11.05
CA LEU A 60 -18.38 1.08 -10.09
C LEU A 60 -19.03 1.67 -8.83
N SER A 61 -20.21 2.28 -8.98
CA SER A 61 -20.96 2.85 -7.85
C SER A 61 -21.80 1.83 -7.09
N SER A 62 -21.87 0.57 -7.57
CA SER A 62 -22.68 -0.45 -6.91
C SER A 62 -22.07 -0.92 -5.59
N VAL A 63 -22.95 -1.25 -4.63
CA VAL A 63 -22.56 -1.84 -3.34
C VAL A 63 -21.85 -3.19 -3.54
N SER A 64 -22.37 -4.00 -4.50
CA SER A 64 -21.80 -5.32 -4.80
C SER A 64 -20.35 -5.23 -5.27
N PHE A 65 -20.03 -4.30 -6.18
CA PHE A 65 -18.66 -4.04 -6.64
C PHE A 65 -17.74 -3.63 -5.48
N SER A 66 -18.22 -2.70 -4.66
CA SER A 66 -17.43 -2.22 -3.52
C SER A 66 -17.13 -3.33 -2.51
N LEU A 67 -18.10 -4.19 -2.21
CA LEU A 67 -17.90 -5.35 -1.34
C LEU A 67 -16.93 -6.37 -1.94
N GLN A 68 -17.00 -6.62 -3.25
CA GLN A 68 -16.04 -7.48 -3.96
C GLN A 68 -14.62 -6.91 -3.90
N ALA A 69 -14.46 -5.60 -4.11
CA ALA A 69 -13.16 -4.95 -4.01
C ALA A 69 -12.58 -5.05 -2.58
N ILE A 70 -13.38 -4.77 -1.55
CA ILE A 70 -12.97 -4.89 -0.14
C ILE A 70 -12.60 -6.35 0.20
N ALA A 71 -13.42 -7.32 -0.21
CA ALA A 71 -13.15 -8.73 0.03
C ALA A 71 -11.87 -9.20 -0.68
N ALA A 72 -11.63 -8.75 -1.91
CA ALA A 72 -10.42 -9.04 -2.67
C ALA A 72 -9.16 -8.49 -1.96
N GLY A 73 -9.22 -7.26 -1.44
CA GLY A 73 -8.11 -6.66 -0.67
C GLY A 73 -7.81 -7.40 0.63
N ALA A 74 -8.85 -7.82 1.34
CA ALA A 74 -8.67 -8.63 2.54
C ALA A 74 -8.05 -9.99 2.22
N LEU A 75 -8.54 -10.68 1.19
CA LEU A 75 -8.05 -11.99 0.76
C LEU A 75 -6.59 -11.91 0.28
N GLU A 76 -6.26 -10.90 -0.51
CA GLU A 76 -4.91 -10.64 -0.99
C GLU A 76 -3.90 -10.55 0.15
N LEU A 77 -4.23 -9.76 1.16
CA LEU A 77 -3.33 -9.53 2.29
C LEU A 77 -3.22 -10.77 3.19
N LEU A 78 -4.33 -11.47 3.41
CA LEU A 78 -4.33 -12.74 4.15
C LEU A 78 -3.47 -13.80 3.45
N LEU A 79 -3.55 -13.89 2.14
CA LEU A 79 -2.75 -14.82 1.35
C LEU A 79 -1.25 -14.50 1.45
N GLY A 80 -0.89 -13.20 1.35
CA GLY A 80 0.48 -12.75 1.53
C GLY A 80 1.03 -13.06 2.93
N ILE A 81 0.26 -12.77 3.97
CA ILE A 81 0.64 -13.08 5.37
C ILE A 81 0.78 -14.59 5.59
N ALA A 82 -0.15 -15.40 5.06
CA ALA A 82 -0.10 -16.85 5.17
C ALA A 82 1.14 -17.43 4.47
N ALA A 83 1.45 -16.96 3.26
CA ALA A 83 2.65 -17.37 2.52
C ALA A 83 3.93 -17.03 3.30
N ALA A 84 4.03 -15.81 3.83
CA ALA A 84 5.18 -15.40 4.63
C ALA A 84 5.30 -16.19 5.94
N TRP A 85 4.18 -16.49 6.59
CA TRP A 85 4.17 -17.34 7.80
C TRP A 85 4.66 -18.76 7.49
N LEU A 86 4.22 -19.37 6.40
CA LEU A 86 4.69 -20.70 5.97
C LEU A 86 6.21 -20.68 5.72
N VAL A 87 6.73 -19.70 5.00
CA VAL A 87 8.17 -19.55 4.77
C VAL A 87 8.92 -19.39 6.10
N ALA A 88 8.42 -18.55 7.01
CA ALA A 88 9.03 -18.38 8.32
C ALA A 88 9.09 -19.68 9.12
N LYS A 89 8.04 -20.51 9.04
CA LYS A 89 8.02 -21.86 9.65
C LYS A 89 9.02 -22.81 9.00
N MET A 90 9.14 -22.79 7.67
CA MET A 90 10.17 -23.58 6.95
C MET A 90 11.59 -23.17 7.35
N LEU A 91 11.81 -21.90 7.63
CA LEU A 91 13.07 -21.35 8.17
C LEU A 91 13.29 -21.70 9.65
N ARG A 92 12.34 -22.40 10.29
CA ARG A 92 12.34 -22.72 11.71
C ARG A 92 12.42 -21.49 12.62
N MET A 93 11.92 -20.35 12.15
CA MET A 93 11.86 -19.13 12.96
C MET A 93 10.92 -19.31 14.14
N ARG A 94 11.28 -18.72 15.29
CA ARG A 94 10.48 -18.71 16.52
C ARG A 94 10.05 -17.26 16.83
N ILE A 95 9.14 -17.09 17.78
CA ILE A 95 8.70 -15.77 18.25
C ILE A 95 9.92 -14.94 18.70
N GLY A 96 10.81 -15.54 19.49
CA GLY A 96 12.06 -14.90 19.96
C GLY A 96 13.14 -14.73 18.89
N THR A 97 12.92 -15.10 17.63
CA THR A 97 13.86 -14.88 16.51
C THR A 97 13.21 -14.14 15.34
N GLY A 98 12.16 -13.36 15.60
CA GLY A 98 11.56 -12.48 14.61
C GLY A 98 10.45 -13.09 13.73
N LEU A 99 9.91 -14.28 14.04
CA LEU A 99 8.82 -14.92 13.30
C LEU A 99 7.69 -13.94 12.94
N ARG A 100 7.17 -13.22 13.93
CA ARG A 100 6.03 -12.31 13.77
C ARG A 100 6.35 -11.14 12.85
N THR A 101 7.53 -10.54 13.05
CA THR A 101 8.00 -9.41 12.22
C THR A 101 8.25 -9.86 10.79
N PHE A 102 8.92 -11.00 10.58
CA PHE A 102 9.14 -11.55 9.24
C PHE A 102 7.80 -11.79 8.53
N THR A 103 6.85 -12.46 9.21
CA THR A 103 5.53 -12.79 8.66
C THR A 103 4.81 -11.55 8.14
N LEU A 104 4.79 -10.47 8.93
CA LEU A 104 4.12 -9.26 8.50
C LEU A 104 4.93 -8.48 7.46
N THR A 105 6.24 -8.36 7.62
CA THR A 105 7.03 -7.54 6.70
C THR A 105 7.16 -8.19 5.31
N ALA A 106 7.33 -9.51 5.24
CA ALA A 106 7.37 -10.21 3.96
C ALA A 106 5.97 -10.48 3.37
N GLY A 107 4.92 -10.50 4.20
CA GLY A 107 3.56 -10.77 3.78
C GLY A 107 2.75 -9.55 3.35
N VAL A 108 3.01 -8.39 3.95
CA VAL A 108 2.24 -7.16 3.70
C VAL A 108 2.94 -6.29 2.66
N GLN A 109 2.26 -6.07 1.54
CA GLN A 109 2.71 -5.16 0.47
C GLN A 109 2.48 -3.70 0.83
N ASN A 110 3.20 -2.80 0.16
CA ASN A 110 3.08 -1.35 0.33
C ASN A 110 1.86 -0.80 -0.45
N TYR A 111 0.66 -1.27 -0.06
CA TYR A 111 -0.61 -0.98 -0.74
C TYR A 111 -1.04 0.48 -0.69
N ALA A 112 -0.39 1.34 0.10
CA ALA A 112 -0.73 2.75 0.22
C ALA A 112 0.22 3.66 -0.58
N PHE A 113 1.50 3.68 -0.23
CA PHE A 113 2.41 4.71 -0.72
C PHE A 113 3.09 4.37 -2.05
N PHE A 114 3.39 3.11 -2.29
CA PHE A 114 4.12 2.69 -3.48
C PHE A 114 3.20 2.44 -4.68
N VAL A 115 1.98 2.00 -4.43
CA VAL A 115 1.01 1.64 -5.48
C VAL A 115 0.41 2.86 -6.18
N ILE A 116 0.10 3.94 -5.43
CA ILE A 116 -0.57 5.13 -5.96
C ILE A 116 0.19 5.76 -7.13
N PRO A 117 1.50 6.08 -6.99
CA PRO A 117 2.26 6.62 -8.10
C PRO A 117 2.28 5.67 -9.30
N ILE A 118 2.33 4.36 -9.12
CA ILE A 118 2.33 3.40 -10.22
C ILE A 118 1.00 3.47 -10.99
N ILE A 119 -0.12 3.48 -10.29
CA ILE A 119 -1.45 3.62 -10.91
C ILE A 119 -1.58 4.94 -11.65
N GLN A 120 -1.20 6.06 -11.01
CA GLN A 120 -1.24 7.38 -11.64
C GLN A 120 -0.38 7.49 -12.90
N MET A 121 0.58 6.60 -13.04
CA MET A 121 1.50 6.54 -14.17
C MET A 121 1.05 5.59 -15.28
N LEU A 122 0.50 4.44 -14.91
CA LEU A 122 -0.02 3.48 -15.89
C LEU A 122 -1.29 4.02 -16.56
N PHE A 123 -2.10 4.74 -15.82
CA PHE A 123 -3.41 5.21 -16.25
C PHE A 123 -3.46 6.74 -16.30
N THR A 124 -2.60 7.33 -17.13
CA THR A 124 -2.48 8.80 -17.31
C THR A 124 -3.65 9.44 -18.04
N ALA A 125 -4.47 8.66 -18.70
CA ALA A 125 -5.61 9.14 -19.53
C ALA A 125 -6.84 9.57 -18.71
N GLY A 126 -6.62 10.35 -17.65
CA GLY A 126 -7.63 11.20 -16.99
C GLY A 126 -8.92 10.58 -16.42
N ASN A 127 -9.44 9.51 -16.99
CA ASN A 127 -10.73 8.91 -16.65
C ASN A 127 -10.68 7.44 -16.23
N ASP A 128 -9.50 6.85 -16.07
CA ASP A 128 -9.39 5.46 -15.59
C ASP A 128 -9.74 5.37 -14.11
N PRO A 129 -10.68 4.49 -13.70
CA PRO A 129 -11.18 4.41 -12.34
C PRO A 129 -10.27 3.61 -11.39
N THR A 130 -9.19 2.99 -11.88
CA THR A 130 -8.34 2.06 -11.11
C THR A 130 -7.84 2.67 -9.79
N LEU A 131 -7.57 3.99 -9.74
CA LEU A 131 -7.17 4.66 -8.50
C LEU A 131 -8.31 4.72 -7.46
N GLY A 132 -9.54 4.99 -7.91
CA GLY A 132 -10.72 4.95 -7.03
C GLY A 132 -10.98 3.54 -6.51
N VAL A 133 -10.88 2.54 -7.40
CA VAL A 133 -11.02 1.11 -7.05
C VAL A 133 -9.94 0.68 -6.05
N LEU A 134 -8.69 1.14 -6.22
CA LEU A 134 -7.62 0.90 -5.25
C LEU A 134 -8.02 1.32 -3.84
N PHE A 135 -8.59 2.51 -3.66
CA PHE A 135 -8.92 2.99 -2.33
C PHE A 135 -10.03 2.18 -1.67
N VAL A 136 -11.01 1.73 -2.44
CA VAL A 136 -12.05 0.82 -1.94
C VAL A 136 -11.46 -0.55 -1.58
N HIS A 137 -10.64 -1.10 -2.45
CA HIS A 137 -9.91 -2.35 -2.22
C HIS A 137 -9.02 -2.28 -0.95
N ASN A 138 -8.35 -1.16 -0.73
CA ASN A 138 -7.48 -0.96 0.42
C ASN A 138 -8.22 -0.95 1.76
N VAL A 139 -9.54 -0.72 1.79
CA VAL A 139 -10.33 -0.93 3.03
C VAL A 139 -10.17 -2.35 3.54
N GLY A 140 -10.22 -3.34 2.64
CA GLY A 140 -9.98 -4.74 3.00
C GLY A 140 -8.57 -4.98 3.56
N CYS A 141 -7.56 -4.36 2.94
CA CYS A 141 -6.18 -4.42 3.43
C CYS A 141 -6.03 -3.80 4.83
N GLU A 142 -6.62 -2.62 5.05
CA GLU A 142 -6.61 -1.94 6.35
C GLU A 142 -7.29 -2.79 7.44
N LEU A 143 -8.44 -3.38 7.14
CA LEU A 143 -9.14 -4.27 8.08
C LEU A 143 -8.25 -5.44 8.51
N VAL A 144 -7.52 -6.06 7.59
CA VAL A 144 -6.62 -7.18 7.90
C VAL A 144 -5.39 -6.73 8.68
N VAL A 145 -4.73 -5.63 8.28
CA VAL A 145 -3.53 -5.13 8.97
C VAL A 145 -3.85 -4.75 10.41
N TRP A 146 -4.93 -3.99 10.63
CA TRP A 146 -5.25 -3.46 11.96
C TRP A 146 -5.98 -4.44 12.87
N SER A 147 -6.47 -5.55 12.35
CA SER A 147 -6.99 -6.67 13.15
C SER A 147 -5.96 -7.79 13.25
N ILE A 148 -5.84 -8.61 12.23
CA ILE A 148 -5.00 -9.82 12.20
C ILE A 148 -3.51 -9.45 12.30
N GLY A 149 -3.06 -8.42 11.59
CA GLY A 149 -1.68 -7.96 11.64
C GLY A 149 -1.27 -7.53 13.05
N VAL A 150 -2.10 -6.73 13.72
CA VAL A 150 -1.85 -6.33 15.12
C VAL A 150 -1.88 -7.54 16.07
N ILE A 151 -2.83 -8.45 15.93
CA ILE A 151 -2.90 -9.68 16.74
C ILE A 151 -1.62 -10.51 16.58
N ILE A 152 -1.13 -10.66 15.35
CA ILE A 152 0.12 -11.41 15.08
C ILE A 152 1.30 -10.75 15.78
N ILE A 153 1.53 -9.44 15.59
CA ILE A 153 2.73 -8.78 16.09
C ILE A 153 2.69 -8.60 17.62
N ALA A 154 1.54 -8.23 18.17
CA ALA A 154 1.35 -8.02 19.60
C ALA A 154 1.23 -9.33 20.40
N GLY A 155 0.92 -10.44 19.73
CA GLY A 155 0.80 -11.76 20.35
C GLY A 155 -0.53 -12.03 21.04
N GLY A 156 -1.56 -11.26 20.71
CA GLY A 156 -2.91 -11.47 21.23
C GLY A 156 -3.86 -10.31 20.92
N PRO A 157 -5.18 -10.51 21.14
CA PRO A 157 -6.20 -9.53 20.78
C PRO A 157 -6.30 -8.33 21.75
N GLY A 158 -5.66 -8.39 22.92
CA GLY A 158 -5.77 -7.34 23.96
C GLY A 158 -5.20 -5.96 23.58
N ASN A 159 -4.53 -5.85 22.44
CA ASN A 159 -3.94 -4.60 21.95
C ASN A 159 -4.71 -3.98 20.77
N LEU A 160 -5.88 -4.49 20.44
CA LEU A 160 -6.71 -3.94 19.38
C LEU A 160 -7.26 -2.57 19.80
N ASN A 161 -6.92 -1.55 19.01
CA ASN A 161 -7.44 -0.20 19.22
C ASN A 161 -8.40 0.16 18.08
N MET A 162 -9.70 0.15 18.39
CA MET A 162 -10.75 0.49 17.42
C MET A 162 -10.63 1.92 16.87
N GLY A 163 -9.99 2.84 17.60
CA GLY A 163 -9.76 4.21 17.12
C GLY A 163 -8.90 4.30 15.85
N VAL A 164 -8.20 3.24 15.50
CA VAL A 164 -7.43 3.17 14.24
C VAL A 164 -8.35 3.18 13.02
N PHE A 165 -9.55 2.62 13.12
CA PHE A 165 -10.54 2.59 12.04
C PHE A 165 -11.16 3.97 11.74
N PHE A 166 -11.00 4.95 12.63
CA PHE A 166 -11.47 6.32 12.44
C PHE A 166 -10.36 7.27 11.98
N ARG A 167 -9.30 6.76 11.35
CA ARG A 167 -8.25 7.61 10.76
C ARG A 167 -8.71 8.24 9.46
N GLY A 168 -8.13 9.40 9.12
CA GLY A 168 -8.55 10.23 8.00
C GLY A 168 -8.76 9.50 6.67
N PRO A 169 -7.83 8.64 6.19
CA PRO A 169 -8.00 7.93 4.91
C PRO A 169 -9.21 6.99 4.91
N LEU A 170 -9.39 6.19 5.95
CA LEU A 170 -10.52 5.26 6.03
C LEU A 170 -11.85 6.01 6.19
N LEU A 171 -11.86 7.08 6.97
CA LEU A 171 -13.03 7.94 7.09
C LEU A 171 -13.39 8.57 5.72
N ALA A 172 -12.40 9.01 4.95
CA ALA A 172 -12.61 9.53 3.59
C ALA A 172 -13.23 8.49 2.65
N VAL A 173 -12.82 7.20 2.75
CA VAL A 173 -13.47 6.11 1.99
C VAL A 173 -14.91 5.92 2.45
N ILE A 174 -15.16 5.81 3.76
CA ILE A 174 -16.51 5.59 4.31
C ILE A 174 -17.45 6.71 3.88
N VAL A 175 -17.04 7.96 4.04
CA VAL A 175 -17.85 9.13 3.64
C VAL A 175 -18.04 9.14 2.12
N GLY A 176 -16.99 8.88 1.35
CA GLY A 176 -17.05 8.83 -0.10
C GLY A 176 -18.03 7.77 -0.62
N LEU A 177 -17.96 6.54 -0.09
CA LEU A 177 -18.88 5.46 -0.45
C LEU A 177 -20.32 5.77 -0.01
N ALA A 178 -20.52 6.30 1.19
CA ALA A 178 -21.86 6.67 1.66
C ALA A 178 -22.50 7.73 0.75
N LEU A 179 -21.74 8.72 0.31
CA LEU A 179 -22.19 9.72 -0.66
C LEU A 179 -22.46 9.11 -2.04
N ALA A 180 -21.61 8.19 -2.51
CA ALA A 180 -21.82 7.50 -3.78
C ALA A 180 -23.12 6.67 -3.76
N TRP A 181 -23.34 5.86 -2.71
CA TRP A 181 -24.51 4.99 -2.62
C TRP A 181 -25.82 5.72 -2.31
N SER A 182 -25.76 6.86 -1.61
CA SER A 182 -26.95 7.67 -1.32
C SER A 182 -27.42 8.51 -2.50
N GLY A 183 -26.63 8.63 -3.58
CA GLY A 183 -26.88 9.56 -4.67
C GLY A 183 -26.60 11.03 -4.36
N LEU A 184 -26.25 11.36 -3.10
CA LEU A 184 -25.91 12.73 -2.69
C LEU A 184 -24.53 13.17 -3.21
N GLY A 185 -23.71 12.23 -3.65
CA GLY A 185 -22.37 12.50 -4.15
C GLY A 185 -22.31 13.54 -5.27
N THR A 186 -23.28 13.54 -6.18
CA THR A 186 -23.37 14.52 -7.28
C THR A 186 -23.53 15.97 -6.81
N TYR A 187 -24.22 16.18 -5.69
CA TYR A 187 -24.36 17.51 -5.09
C TYR A 187 -23.11 17.99 -4.37
N VAL A 188 -22.35 17.08 -3.78
CA VAL A 188 -21.10 17.37 -3.06
C VAL A 188 -19.92 17.50 -4.02
N ALA A 189 -19.89 16.71 -5.09
CA ALA A 189 -18.81 16.67 -6.08
C ALA A 189 -18.80 17.89 -7.02
N GLN A 190 -18.92 19.10 -6.47
CA GLN A 190 -18.93 20.35 -7.24
C GLN A 190 -17.49 20.85 -7.48
N PRO A 191 -17.25 21.56 -8.63
CA PRO A 191 -15.91 21.94 -9.07
C PRO A 191 -15.04 22.66 -8.03
N PRO A 192 -15.51 23.67 -7.27
CA PRO A 192 -14.63 24.36 -6.31
C PRO A 192 -14.08 23.43 -5.24
N LEU A 193 -14.93 22.58 -4.66
CA LEU A 193 -14.57 21.64 -3.61
C LEU A 193 -13.67 20.53 -4.15
N MET A 194 -14.06 19.93 -5.28
CA MET A 194 -13.28 18.86 -5.91
C MET A 194 -11.89 19.33 -6.33
N LYS A 195 -11.79 20.59 -6.82
CA LYS A 195 -10.48 21.17 -7.18
C LYS A 195 -9.59 21.38 -5.97
N ALA A 196 -10.14 21.82 -4.85
CA ALA A 196 -9.40 21.97 -3.60
C ALA A 196 -8.87 20.61 -3.11
N PHE A 197 -9.73 19.58 -3.08
CA PHE A 197 -9.32 18.21 -2.72
C PHE A 197 -8.27 17.64 -3.68
N GLU A 198 -8.38 17.89 -4.98
CA GLU A 198 -7.38 17.50 -5.97
C GLU A 198 -6.02 18.14 -5.69
N MET A 199 -5.98 19.45 -5.47
CA MET A 199 -4.73 20.19 -5.23
C MET A 199 -4.04 19.71 -3.96
N ILE A 200 -4.76 19.60 -2.85
CA ILE A 200 -4.22 19.13 -1.58
C ILE A 200 -3.81 17.65 -1.69
N GLY A 201 -4.68 16.83 -2.28
CA GLY A 201 -4.46 15.40 -2.43
C GLY A 201 -3.21 15.06 -3.26
N ASN A 202 -2.95 15.82 -4.32
CA ASN A 202 -1.78 15.61 -5.16
C ASN A 202 -0.44 15.85 -4.44
N CYS A 203 -0.45 16.52 -3.27
CA CYS A 203 0.74 16.65 -2.43
C CYS A 203 1.09 15.36 -1.66
N ALA A 204 0.14 14.44 -1.46
CA ALA A 204 0.34 13.23 -0.66
C ALA A 204 1.48 12.37 -1.19
N THR A 205 1.44 12.04 -2.48
CA THR A 205 2.41 11.14 -3.12
C THR A 205 3.85 11.69 -3.08
N PRO A 206 4.15 12.93 -3.50
CA PRO A 206 5.49 13.49 -3.41
C PRO A 206 6.04 13.53 -1.98
N LEU A 207 5.23 13.96 -1.00
CA LEU A 207 5.64 14.02 0.40
C LEU A 207 6.02 12.64 0.94
N CYS A 208 5.20 11.63 0.66
CA CYS A 208 5.47 10.25 1.09
C CYS A 208 6.75 9.69 0.44
N LEU A 209 6.96 9.92 -0.86
CA LEU A 209 8.16 9.46 -1.56
C LEU A 209 9.43 10.13 -1.05
N ILE A 210 9.39 11.43 -0.73
CA ILE A 210 10.52 12.15 -0.13
C ILE A 210 10.83 11.56 1.25
N LEU A 211 9.84 11.39 2.12
CA LEU A 211 10.04 10.79 3.44
C LEU A 211 10.58 9.35 3.35
N PHE A 212 10.15 8.61 2.34
CA PHE A 212 10.67 7.27 2.09
C PHE A 212 12.16 7.32 1.72
N GLY A 213 12.58 8.28 0.87
CA GLY A 213 13.97 8.54 0.55
C GLY A 213 14.80 8.93 1.79
N CYS A 214 14.26 9.78 2.67
CA CYS A 214 14.86 10.11 3.96
C CYS A 214 15.12 8.87 4.81
N SER A 215 14.09 8.04 4.97
CA SER A 215 14.18 6.80 5.74
C SER A 215 15.22 5.84 5.17
N MET A 216 15.31 5.72 3.84
CA MET A 216 16.36 4.89 3.20
C MET A 216 17.77 5.36 3.56
N ARG A 217 18.01 6.68 3.63
CA ARG A 217 19.33 7.21 4.01
C ARG A 217 19.72 6.81 5.43
N ASP A 218 18.79 6.92 6.38
CA ASP A 218 19.04 6.57 7.78
C ASP A 218 19.35 5.10 7.97
N LEU A 219 18.67 4.25 7.19
CA LEU A 219 18.79 2.80 7.26
C LEU A 219 20.10 2.25 6.67
N CYS A 220 20.68 2.93 5.68
CA CYS A 220 21.95 2.51 5.09
C CYS A 220 23.14 2.65 6.04
N HIS A 221 23.01 3.37 7.18
CA HIS A 221 24.20 3.80 7.95
C HIS A 221 24.59 2.87 9.13
N ASN A 222 23.70 2.09 9.73
CA ASN A 222 23.96 1.45 11.03
C ASN A 222 23.44 0.01 11.22
N MET A 223 23.20 -0.77 10.17
CA MET A 223 22.57 -2.08 10.34
C MET A 223 23.54 -3.27 10.31
N LYS A 224 23.35 -4.20 11.26
CA LYS A 224 23.89 -5.56 11.18
C LYS A 224 23.00 -6.38 10.25
N TRP A 225 23.51 -6.75 9.09
CA TRP A 225 22.78 -7.50 8.08
C TRP A 225 22.65 -8.97 8.46
N GLU A 226 21.40 -9.48 8.42
CA GLU A 226 21.09 -10.90 8.59
C GLU A 226 20.70 -11.52 7.23
N PRO A 227 21.66 -12.06 6.46
CA PRO A 227 21.46 -12.39 5.04
C PRO A 227 20.36 -13.43 4.81
N LYS A 228 20.26 -14.46 5.66
CA LYS A 228 19.31 -15.56 5.48
C LYS A 228 17.84 -15.11 5.54
N PRO A 229 17.34 -14.46 6.61
CA PRO A 229 15.95 -14.00 6.65
C PRO A 229 15.69 -12.89 5.62
N ILE A 230 16.67 -12.06 5.27
CA ILE A 230 16.51 -11.02 4.26
C ILE A 230 16.28 -11.63 2.88
N ILE A 231 17.11 -12.56 2.44
CA ILE A 231 16.97 -13.23 1.14
C ILE A 231 15.63 -13.98 1.08
N CYS A 232 15.26 -14.69 2.15
CA CYS A 232 13.97 -15.38 2.20
C CYS A 232 12.79 -14.41 2.19
N GLY A 233 12.89 -13.26 2.88
CA GLY A 233 11.87 -12.21 2.82
C GLY A 233 11.73 -11.61 1.42
N LEU A 234 12.86 -11.35 0.75
CA LEU A 234 12.90 -10.89 -0.63
C LEU A 234 12.21 -11.88 -1.58
N LEU A 235 12.60 -13.17 -1.53
CA LEU A 235 12.02 -14.21 -2.37
C LEU A 235 10.53 -14.44 -2.06
N THR A 236 10.13 -14.30 -0.80
CA THR A 236 8.73 -14.38 -0.42
C THR A 236 7.95 -13.22 -1.00
N ARG A 237 8.41 -11.97 -0.80
CA ARG A 237 7.64 -10.78 -1.21
C ARG A 237 7.67 -10.51 -2.70
N LEU A 238 8.79 -10.73 -3.39
CA LEU A 238 8.95 -10.43 -4.81
C LEU A 238 8.96 -11.67 -5.72
N GLY A 239 8.78 -12.87 -5.15
CA GLY A 239 8.67 -14.11 -5.90
C GLY A 239 7.38 -14.88 -5.58
N LEU A 240 7.30 -15.49 -4.40
CA LEU A 240 6.18 -16.35 -4.02
C LEU A 240 4.84 -15.58 -3.92
N ALA A 241 4.82 -14.45 -3.21
CA ALA A 241 3.60 -13.68 -3.03
C ALA A 241 3.02 -13.18 -4.36
N PRO A 242 3.79 -12.53 -5.27
CA PRO A 242 3.25 -12.15 -6.57
C PRO A 242 2.68 -13.31 -7.37
N ALA A 243 3.36 -14.46 -7.39
CA ALA A 243 2.87 -15.64 -8.10
C ALA A 243 1.50 -16.11 -7.55
N LEU A 244 1.35 -16.17 -6.22
CA LEU A 244 0.08 -16.54 -5.58
C LEU A 244 -1.01 -15.50 -5.83
N LEU A 245 -0.68 -14.21 -5.80
CA LEU A 245 -1.65 -13.14 -6.02
C LEU A 245 -2.10 -13.06 -7.48
N LEU A 246 -1.22 -13.29 -8.45
CA LEU A 246 -1.60 -13.41 -9.85
C LEU A 246 -2.48 -14.64 -10.09
N LEU A 247 -2.15 -15.76 -9.46
CA LEU A 247 -2.98 -16.96 -9.51
C LEU A 247 -4.38 -16.70 -8.92
N MET A 248 -4.44 -16.01 -7.78
CA MET A 248 -5.70 -15.57 -7.18
C MET A 248 -6.48 -14.67 -8.17
N ALA A 249 -5.84 -13.66 -8.74
CA ALA A 249 -6.49 -12.74 -9.68
C ALA A 249 -7.01 -13.45 -10.94
N TYR A 250 -6.30 -14.48 -11.42
CA TYR A 250 -6.71 -15.27 -12.56
C TYR A 250 -8.00 -16.05 -12.30
N PHE A 251 -8.12 -16.69 -11.15
CA PHE A 251 -9.29 -17.50 -10.81
C PHE A 251 -10.45 -16.74 -10.17
N LEU A 252 -10.19 -15.54 -9.63
CA LEU A 252 -11.21 -14.79 -8.91
C LEU A 252 -12.24 -14.21 -9.89
N PRO A 253 -13.56 -14.53 -9.72
CA PRO A 253 -14.62 -14.04 -10.60
C PRO A 253 -15.04 -12.62 -10.18
N VAL A 254 -14.15 -11.65 -10.36
CA VAL A 254 -14.38 -10.22 -10.07
C VAL A 254 -14.10 -9.37 -11.29
N ASP A 255 -14.56 -8.12 -11.22
CA ASP A 255 -14.39 -7.12 -12.28
C ASP A 255 -12.90 -6.89 -12.61
N ASP A 256 -12.60 -6.56 -13.86
CA ASP A 256 -11.26 -6.36 -14.38
C ASP A 256 -10.51 -5.21 -13.69
N TYR A 257 -11.20 -4.16 -13.24
CA TYR A 257 -10.58 -3.09 -12.46
C TYR A 257 -10.06 -3.57 -11.10
N ILE A 258 -10.75 -4.52 -10.45
CA ILE A 258 -10.27 -5.15 -9.21
C ILE A 258 -9.03 -6.01 -9.52
N LYS A 259 -9.07 -6.79 -10.61
CA LYS A 259 -7.92 -7.60 -11.05
C LYS A 259 -6.69 -6.75 -11.36
N ARG A 260 -6.88 -5.59 -12.02
CA ARG A 260 -5.78 -4.62 -12.27
C ARG A 260 -5.13 -4.16 -10.97
N VAL A 261 -5.93 -3.83 -9.96
CA VAL A 261 -5.41 -3.46 -8.63
C VAL A 261 -4.60 -4.59 -8.03
N ILE A 262 -5.10 -5.83 -8.04
CA ILE A 262 -4.38 -7.00 -7.50
C ILE A 262 -3.04 -7.21 -8.23
N ILE A 263 -3.02 -7.13 -9.56
CA ILE A 263 -1.78 -7.29 -10.35
C ILE A 263 -0.73 -6.26 -9.93
N ILE A 264 -1.14 -5.00 -9.79
CA ILE A 264 -0.21 -3.93 -9.42
C ILE A 264 0.27 -4.11 -7.98
N GLN A 265 -0.62 -4.46 -7.06
CA GLN A 265 -0.27 -4.71 -5.66
C GLN A 265 0.61 -5.97 -5.49
N ALA A 266 0.44 -6.97 -6.32
CA ALA A 266 1.32 -8.14 -6.34
C ALA A 266 2.77 -7.76 -6.62
N ALA A 267 3.00 -6.83 -7.55
CA ALA A 267 4.33 -6.44 -8.02
C ALA A 267 5.11 -5.53 -7.07
N ILE A 268 4.46 -4.91 -6.06
CA ILE A 268 5.09 -3.90 -5.20
C ILE A 268 5.83 -4.48 -3.99
N PRO A 269 6.81 -3.74 -3.41
CA PRO A 269 7.61 -4.21 -2.28
C PRO A 269 6.83 -4.26 -0.95
N SER A 270 7.54 -4.63 0.12
CA SER A 270 7.02 -4.69 1.49
C SER A 270 6.56 -3.31 1.98
N ALA A 271 5.60 -3.30 2.92
CA ALA A 271 5.08 -2.09 3.56
C ALA A 271 5.96 -1.60 4.71
N VAL A 272 5.84 -0.30 5.02
CA VAL A 272 6.47 0.33 6.21
C VAL A 272 5.69 -0.01 7.49
N ILE A 273 4.38 -0.20 7.41
CA ILE A 273 3.48 -0.40 8.56
C ILE A 273 3.96 -1.55 9.47
N PRO A 274 4.35 -2.75 8.98
CA PRO A 274 4.87 -3.82 9.82
C PRO A 274 6.08 -3.42 10.66
N VAL A 275 6.97 -2.58 10.14
CA VAL A 275 8.14 -2.10 10.88
C VAL A 275 7.72 -1.18 12.03
N ILE A 276 6.76 -0.29 11.78
CA ILE A 276 6.19 0.59 12.81
C ILE A 276 5.50 -0.23 13.91
N LEU A 277 4.73 -1.24 13.51
CA LEU A 277 4.08 -2.15 14.45
C LEU A 277 5.10 -2.96 15.28
N ALA A 278 6.19 -3.43 14.64
CA ALA A 278 7.26 -4.11 15.35
C ALA A 278 7.94 -3.21 16.40
N LYS A 279 8.17 -1.93 16.09
CA LYS A 279 8.69 -0.96 17.07
C LYS A 279 7.72 -0.75 18.23
N ARG A 280 6.42 -0.68 17.94
CA ARG A 280 5.40 -0.40 18.95
C ARG A 280 5.12 -1.57 19.88
N PHE A 281 5.12 -2.80 19.36
CA PHE A 281 4.71 -4.01 20.09
C PHE A 281 5.88 -4.93 20.49
N GLY A 282 7.12 -4.45 20.41
CA GLY A 282 8.29 -5.22 20.89
C GLY A 282 8.72 -6.35 19.95
N GLY A 283 8.56 -6.17 18.62
CA GLY A 283 9.07 -7.06 17.60
C GLY A 283 10.57 -6.82 17.28
N TYR A 284 10.98 -7.20 16.08
CA TYR A 284 12.33 -7.06 15.52
C TYR A 284 12.35 -5.99 14.40
N PRO A 285 12.31 -4.68 14.73
CA PRO A 285 12.19 -3.63 13.72
C PRO A 285 13.38 -3.62 12.75
N ASP A 286 14.59 -3.96 13.18
CA ASP A 286 15.77 -4.01 12.31
C ASP A 286 15.62 -5.06 11.21
N LEU A 287 15.12 -6.27 11.54
CA LEU A 287 14.80 -7.29 10.56
C LEU A 287 13.73 -6.81 9.57
N GLY A 288 12.65 -6.21 10.08
CA GLY A 288 11.58 -5.67 9.24
C GLY A 288 12.10 -4.60 8.29
N THR A 289 12.95 -3.72 8.79
CA THR A 289 13.57 -2.65 8.01
C THR A 289 14.48 -3.19 6.90
N GLN A 290 15.30 -4.21 7.19
CA GLN A 290 16.17 -4.84 6.21
C GLN A 290 15.37 -5.49 5.06
N ILE A 291 14.27 -6.20 5.37
CA ILE A 291 13.37 -6.78 4.37
C ILE A 291 12.69 -5.67 3.55
N LEU A 292 12.20 -4.63 4.19
CA LEU A 292 11.59 -3.47 3.54
C LEU A 292 12.54 -2.85 2.51
N LEU A 293 13.77 -2.55 2.91
CA LEU A 293 14.76 -1.92 2.05
C LEU A 293 15.16 -2.80 0.86
N THR A 294 15.52 -4.05 1.15
CA THR A 294 15.96 -4.97 0.09
C THR A 294 14.86 -5.26 -0.91
N THR A 295 13.61 -5.43 -0.44
CA THR A 295 12.47 -5.60 -1.36
C THR A 295 12.19 -4.33 -2.15
N THR A 296 12.33 -3.14 -1.56
CA THR A 296 12.15 -1.87 -2.27
C THR A 296 13.19 -1.69 -3.39
N VAL A 297 14.47 -1.93 -3.09
CA VAL A 297 15.52 -1.81 -4.11
C VAL A 297 15.34 -2.86 -5.21
N ALA A 298 15.08 -4.11 -4.84
CA ALA A 298 14.92 -5.18 -5.81
C ALA A 298 13.62 -5.06 -6.63
N SER A 299 12.57 -4.42 -6.09
CA SER A 299 11.31 -4.21 -6.80
C SER A 299 11.48 -3.39 -8.08
N PHE A 300 12.49 -2.54 -8.16
CA PHE A 300 12.77 -1.77 -9.38
C PHE A 300 13.06 -2.66 -10.58
N LEU A 301 13.60 -3.84 -10.36
CA LEU A 301 13.86 -4.83 -11.43
C LEU A 301 12.69 -5.80 -11.61
N THR A 302 12.02 -6.19 -10.51
CA THR A 302 10.97 -7.23 -10.56
C THR A 302 9.60 -6.67 -10.93
N LEU A 303 9.31 -5.41 -10.60
CA LEU A 303 8.00 -4.78 -10.84
C LEU A 303 7.60 -4.78 -12.32
N PRO A 304 8.44 -4.35 -13.28
CA PRO A 304 8.08 -4.41 -14.70
C PRO A 304 7.78 -5.85 -15.17
N CYS A 305 8.52 -6.83 -14.66
CA CYS A 305 8.32 -8.23 -15.03
C CYS A 305 6.96 -8.76 -14.54
N TRP A 306 6.60 -8.48 -13.28
CA TRP A 306 5.31 -8.89 -12.72
C TRP A 306 4.13 -8.17 -13.34
N LEU A 307 4.26 -6.87 -13.64
CA LEU A 307 3.22 -6.12 -14.37
C LEU A 307 3.02 -6.68 -15.78
N ALA A 308 4.09 -6.97 -16.51
CA ALA A 308 4.01 -7.57 -17.84
C ALA A 308 3.35 -8.96 -17.78
N LEU A 309 3.76 -9.81 -16.83
CA LEU A 309 3.20 -11.14 -16.65
C LEU A 309 1.71 -11.08 -16.28
N GLY A 310 1.33 -10.21 -15.34
CA GLY A 310 -0.07 -10.01 -14.94
C GLY A 310 -0.93 -9.46 -16.07
N SER A 311 -0.38 -8.53 -16.86
CA SER A 311 -1.05 -7.97 -18.03
C SER A 311 -1.32 -9.01 -19.12
N THR A 312 -0.44 -10.01 -19.26
CA THR A 312 -0.60 -11.06 -20.27
C THR A 312 -1.49 -12.23 -19.80
N LEU A 313 -1.42 -12.58 -18.52
CA LEU A 313 -2.08 -13.77 -17.99
C LEU A 313 -3.48 -13.50 -17.41
N VAL A 314 -3.74 -12.31 -16.89
CA VAL A 314 -4.95 -12.01 -16.11
C VAL A 314 -5.85 -11.00 -16.82
N VAL A 315 -5.40 -9.75 -16.95
CA VAL A 315 -6.13 -8.67 -17.62
C VAL A 315 -5.16 -7.61 -18.15
N PRO A 316 -5.38 -7.07 -19.37
CA PRO A 316 -4.52 -6.02 -19.92
C PRO A 316 -4.49 -4.78 -19.01
N LEU A 317 -3.28 -4.26 -18.77
CA LEU A 317 -3.07 -3.03 -18.00
C LEU A 317 -3.00 -1.79 -18.91
N TYR A 318 -2.76 -1.97 -20.22
CA TYR A 318 -2.63 -0.92 -21.24
C TYR A 318 -3.08 -1.46 -22.59
#